data_c0e5563e990ad6f206a19a8eee9878ce
#
_entry.id   c0e5563e990ad6f206a19a8eee9878ce
#
_cell.length_a   1.000
_cell.length_b   1.000
_cell.length_c   1.000
_cell.angle_alpha   90.00
_cell.angle_beta   90.00
_cell.angle_gamma   90.00
#
_symmetry.space_group_name_H-M   'P 1'
#
loop_
_entity.id
_entity.type
_entity.pdbx_description
1 polymer ?
#
loop_
_entity_poly.entity_id
_entity_poly.type
_entity_poly.pdbx_seq_one_letter_code
_entity_poly.pdbx_strand_id
1 'polypeptide(L)'
;IDKVIISKKGILCVESKFWGGYISGGDVGDWTQTTYYDDFKKQRKLHNPVIQNKGHVKVLKSLFSCDYPVYNIVFLVGFTKLSVNSDYVFDVRRFAEFYKSLDEVIPDDEVKYIISVLKPFVASKEELEKHAEKTRNRTLK
;
A
#
# COMPACT_ATOMS: atom_id res chain seq x y z
N ILE A 1 -1.99 -1.17 7.48
CA ILE A 1 -0.73 -0.82 6.80
C ILE A 1 0.00 -2.10 6.46
N ASP A 2 0.22 -2.34 5.17
CA ASP A 2 0.91 -3.56 4.74
C ASP A 2 2.42 -3.46 4.94
N LYS A 3 3.00 -2.34 4.56
CA LYS A 3 4.45 -2.16 4.61
C LYS A 3 4.81 -0.69 4.76
N VAL A 4 5.83 -0.43 5.55
CA VAL A 4 6.44 0.90 5.66
C VAL A 4 7.91 0.78 5.29
N ILE A 5 8.34 1.60 4.35
CA ILE A 5 9.74 1.68 3.93
C ILE A 5 10.30 3.00 4.43
N ILE A 6 11.38 2.95 5.17
CA ILE A 6 12.03 4.12 5.75
C ILE A 6 13.34 4.35 5.02
N SER A 7 13.51 5.54 4.48
CA SER A 7 14.72 5.91 3.75
C SER A 7 15.11 7.35 4.03
N LYS A 8 16.28 7.74 3.58
CA LYS A 8 16.72 9.16 3.63
C LYS A 8 15.83 10.08 2.80
N LYS A 9 15.06 9.54 1.88
CA LYS A 9 14.19 10.31 0.98
C LYS A 9 12.79 10.52 1.54
N GLY A 10 12.40 9.74 2.54
CA GLY A 10 11.09 9.84 3.17
C GLY A 10 10.60 8.50 3.70
N ILE A 11 9.38 8.52 4.20
CA ILE A 11 8.67 7.34 4.68
C ILE A 11 7.67 6.94 3.60
N LEU A 12 7.77 5.71 3.12
CA LEU A 12 6.88 5.19 2.08
C LEU A 12 5.86 4.26 2.74
N CYS A 13 4.59 4.68 2.72
CA CYS A 13 3.48 3.91 3.23
C CYS A 13 2.88 3.09 2.09
N VAL A 14 3.08 1.79 2.09
CA VAL A 14 2.77 0.91 0.97
C VAL A 14 1.54 0.06 1.28
N GLU A 15 0.59 0.07 0.37
CA GLU A 15 -0.58 -0.81 0.36
C GLU A 15 -0.54 -1.64 -0.92
N SER A 16 -0.71 -2.95 -0.78
CA SER A 16 -0.73 -3.87 -1.92
C SER A 16 -2.07 -4.59 -1.98
N LYS A 17 -2.66 -4.69 -3.17
CA LYS A 17 -3.87 -5.45 -3.41
C LYS A 17 -3.66 -6.45 -4.54
N PHE A 18 -4.10 -7.66 -4.32
CA PHE A 18 -4.12 -8.70 -5.34
C PHE A 18 -5.56 -8.88 -5.82
N TRP A 19 -5.89 -8.25 -6.94
CA TRP A 19 -7.22 -8.29 -7.55
C TRP A 19 -7.12 -8.71 -9.00
N GLY A 20 -7.86 -9.78 -9.37
CA GLY A 20 -7.96 -10.21 -10.75
C GLY A 20 -8.98 -9.40 -11.54
N GLY A 21 -9.07 -9.68 -12.84
CA GLY A 21 -10.05 -9.08 -13.74
C GLY A 21 -9.73 -7.64 -14.14
N TYR A 22 -10.77 -6.91 -14.48
CA TYR A 22 -10.67 -5.52 -14.93
C TYR A 22 -10.95 -4.61 -13.75
N ILE A 23 -9.97 -3.78 -13.42
CA ILE A 23 -10.03 -2.88 -12.26
C ILE A 23 -10.13 -1.44 -12.76
N SER A 24 -11.13 -0.70 -12.27
CA SER A 24 -11.31 0.72 -12.60
C SER A 24 -11.55 1.55 -11.36
N GLY A 25 -11.14 2.82 -11.41
CA GLY A 25 -11.33 3.75 -10.32
C GLY A 25 -10.41 4.96 -10.40
N GLY A 26 -10.39 5.74 -9.33
CA GLY A 26 -9.58 6.95 -9.22
C GLY A 26 -9.30 7.28 -7.76
N ASP A 27 -9.04 8.57 -7.49
CA ASP A 27 -8.68 9.02 -6.15
C ASP A 27 -9.88 9.18 -5.21
N VAL A 28 -11.09 9.16 -5.75
CA VAL A 28 -12.32 9.32 -4.97
C VAL A 28 -13.31 8.21 -5.30
N GLY A 29 -14.16 7.89 -4.33
CA GLY A 29 -15.20 6.88 -4.50
C GLY A 29 -14.67 5.44 -4.47
N ASP A 30 -15.60 4.51 -4.58
CA ASP A 30 -15.26 3.09 -4.66
C ASP A 30 -14.65 2.74 -6.02
N TRP A 31 -13.85 1.71 -6.03
CA TRP A 31 -13.36 1.11 -7.27
C TRP A 31 -14.29 -0.01 -7.73
N THR A 32 -14.16 -0.41 -8.99
CA THR A 32 -14.96 -1.48 -9.56
C THR A 32 -14.07 -2.58 -10.10
N GLN A 33 -14.41 -3.82 -9.75
CA GLN A 33 -13.83 -5.02 -10.34
C GLN A 33 -14.86 -5.64 -11.26
N THR A 34 -14.49 -5.87 -12.53
CA THR A 34 -15.31 -6.56 -13.50
C THR A 34 -14.63 -7.86 -13.91
N THR A 35 -15.35 -8.96 -13.75
CA THR A 35 -14.91 -10.28 -14.19
C THR A 35 -15.83 -10.74 -15.32
N TYR A 36 -15.25 -11.17 -16.43
CA TYR A 36 -16.00 -11.65 -17.59
C TYR A 36 -16.02 -13.18 -17.61
N TYR A 37 -17.23 -13.71 -17.80
CA TYR A 37 -17.48 -15.12 -18.00
C TYR A 37 -18.06 -15.31 -19.41
N ASP A 38 -18.15 -16.55 -19.91
CA ASP A 38 -18.63 -16.81 -21.27
C ASP A 38 -20.01 -16.23 -21.54
N ASP A 39 -20.93 -16.32 -20.56
CA ASP A 39 -22.33 -15.93 -20.71
C ASP A 39 -22.69 -14.62 -20.01
N PHE A 40 -21.84 -14.12 -19.12
CA PHE A 40 -22.17 -12.95 -18.32
C PHE A 40 -20.91 -12.26 -17.78
N LYS A 41 -21.11 -11.05 -17.27
CA LYS A 41 -20.07 -10.34 -16.51
C LYS A 41 -20.56 -10.13 -15.08
N LYS A 42 -19.62 -10.13 -14.13
CA LYS A 42 -19.87 -9.84 -12.73
C LYS A 42 -19.10 -8.59 -12.35
N GLN A 43 -19.77 -7.64 -11.72
CA GLN A 43 -19.15 -6.43 -11.19
C GLN A 43 -19.26 -6.41 -9.67
N ARG A 44 -18.19 -5.96 -9.02
CA ARG A 44 -18.10 -5.83 -7.58
C ARG A 44 -17.48 -4.50 -7.22
N LYS A 45 -18.05 -3.83 -6.21
CA LYS A 45 -17.44 -2.63 -5.64
C LYS A 45 -16.30 -3.02 -4.74
N LEU A 46 -15.19 -2.30 -4.85
CA LEU A 46 -14.01 -2.48 -4.03
C LEU A 46 -13.77 -1.21 -3.22
N HIS A 47 -13.35 -1.38 -1.98
CA HIS A 47 -12.90 -0.25 -1.18
C HIS A 47 -11.67 0.37 -1.83
N ASN A 48 -11.67 1.69 -1.99
CA ASN A 48 -10.61 2.43 -2.66
C ASN A 48 -9.30 2.35 -1.84
N PRO A 49 -8.26 1.67 -2.36
CA PRO A 49 -7.01 1.50 -1.61
C PRO A 49 -6.22 2.79 -1.46
N VAL A 50 -6.41 3.77 -2.35
CA VAL A 50 -5.79 5.10 -2.23
C VAL A 50 -6.34 5.83 -1.00
N ILE A 51 -7.67 5.80 -0.81
CA ILE A 51 -8.32 6.41 0.35
C ILE A 51 -7.92 5.66 1.63
N GLN A 52 -7.94 4.34 1.61
CA GLN A 52 -7.53 3.51 2.74
C GLN A 52 -6.10 3.85 3.19
N ASN A 53 -5.19 3.90 2.25
CA ASN A 53 -3.78 4.17 2.54
C ASN A 53 -3.52 5.64 2.93
N LYS A 54 -4.34 6.56 2.45
CA LYS A 54 -4.32 7.96 2.88
C LYS A 54 -4.56 8.07 4.39
N GLY A 55 -5.46 7.27 4.92
CA GLY A 55 -5.69 7.14 6.36
C GLY A 55 -4.46 6.62 7.11
N HIS A 56 -3.78 5.62 6.55
CA HIS A 56 -2.53 5.09 7.12
C HIS A 56 -1.42 6.14 7.15
N VAL A 57 -1.31 6.95 6.09
CA VAL A 57 -0.34 8.07 6.02
C VAL A 57 -0.59 9.07 7.15
N LYS A 58 -1.85 9.41 7.42
CA LYS A 58 -2.21 10.29 8.54
C LYS A 58 -1.76 9.74 9.88
N VAL A 59 -1.98 8.45 10.11
CA VAL A 59 -1.55 7.78 11.34
C VAL A 59 -0.03 7.85 11.48
N LEU A 60 0.72 7.53 10.42
CA LEU A 60 2.17 7.60 10.44
C LEU A 60 2.67 9.01 10.75
N LYS A 61 2.11 10.02 10.09
CA LYS A 61 2.48 11.42 10.36
C LYS A 61 2.23 11.83 11.81
N SER A 62 1.17 11.32 12.42
CA SER A 62 0.81 11.67 13.80
C SER A 62 1.80 11.14 14.84
N LEU A 63 2.64 10.16 14.49
CA LEU A 63 3.62 9.58 15.40
C LEU A 63 4.88 10.45 15.59
N PHE A 64 5.05 11.47 14.75
CA PHE A 64 6.24 12.30 14.75
C PHE A 64 5.89 13.77 14.98
N SER A 65 6.76 14.46 15.75
CA SER A 65 6.65 15.92 15.94
C SER A 65 7.23 16.71 14.78
N CYS A 66 8.12 16.10 14.00
CA CYS A 66 8.69 16.69 12.80
C CYS A 66 7.84 16.34 11.58
N ASP A 67 7.83 17.23 10.59
CA ASP A 67 7.09 17.04 9.35
C ASP A 67 7.91 16.25 8.33
N TYR A 68 8.08 14.97 8.59
CA TYR A 68 8.74 14.07 7.63
C TYR A 68 7.82 13.83 6.42
N PRO A 69 8.38 13.78 5.19
CA PRO A 69 7.58 13.38 4.04
C PRO A 69 7.14 11.92 4.16
N VAL A 70 5.82 11.70 4.06
CA VAL A 70 5.21 10.36 4.06
C VAL A 70 4.42 10.22 2.78
N TYR A 71 4.76 9.22 1.97
CA TYR A 71 4.17 9.02 0.64
C TYR A 71 3.18 7.87 0.65
N ASN A 72 2.06 8.10 -0.03
CA ASN A 72 1.01 7.11 -0.25
C ASN A 72 1.37 6.30 -1.51
N ILE A 73 1.69 5.03 -1.35
CA ILE A 73 2.11 4.15 -2.44
C ILE A 73 1.16 2.95 -2.50
N VAL A 74 0.48 2.77 -3.62
CA VAL A 74 -0.44 1.65 -3.83
C VAL A 74 0.06 0.81 -5.00
N PHE A 75 0.24 -0.49 -4.76
CA PHE A 75 0.54 -1.47 -5.78
C PHE A 75 -0.64 -2.39 -6.02
N LEU A 76 -0.92 -2.65 -7.28
CA LEU A 76 -1.95 -3.60 -7.69
C LEU A 76 -1.29 -4.72 -8.46
N VAL A 77 -1.69 -5.94 -8.13
CA VAL A 77 -1.13 -7.16 -8.72
C VAL A 77 -2.26 -8.09 -9.12
N GLY A 78 -2.08 -8.85 -10.17
CA GLY A 78 -2.98 -9.91 -10.59
C GLY A 78 -4.10 -9.49 -11.53
N PHE A 79 -4.23 -8.22 -11.86
CA PHE A 79 -5.28 -7.72 -12.76
C PHE A 79 -5.01 -8.12 -14.22
N THR A 80 -6.10 -8.24 -14.97
CA THR A 80 -6.05 -8.44 -16.44
C THR A 80 -5.88 -7.09 -17.14
N LYS A 81 -6.65 -6.08 -16.71
CA LYS A 81 -6.59 -4.73 -17.23
C LYS A 81 -6.84 -3.72 -16.11
N LEU A 82 -6.06 -2.66 -16.13
CA LEU A 82 -6.16 -1.59 -15.15
C LEU A 82 -6.57 -0.28 -15.84
N SER A 83 -7.70 0.29 -15.42
CA SER A 83 -8.19 1.61 -15.86
C SER A 83 -8.32 2.50 -14.62
N VAL A 84 -7.21 2.79 -13.97
CA VAL A 84 -7.17 3.60 -12.75
C VAL A 84 -6.45 4.90 -13.04
N ASN A 85 -7.12 6.01 -12.72
CA ASN A 85 -6.56 7.35 -12.83
C ASN A 85 -6.16 7.84 -11.44
N SER A 86 -4.90 7.63 -11.08
CA SER A 86 -4.36 8.03 -9.78
C SER A 86 -2.85 8.15 -9.84
N ASP A 87 -2.31 9.22 -9.25
CA ASP A 87 -0.87 9.40 -9.10
C ASP A 87 -0.29 8.56 -7.96
N TYR A 88 -1.13 7.94 -7.13
CA TYR A 88 -0.72 7.12 -5.99
C TYR A 88 -0.61 5.63 -6.34
N VAL A 89 -1.02 5.24 -7.53
CA VAL A 89 -0.96 3.86 -7.99
C VAL A 89 0.28 3.68 -8.86
N PHE A 90 1.12 2.70 -8.50
CA PHE A 90 2.42 2.49 -9.11
C PHE A 90 2.56 1.06 -9.64
N ASP A 91 3.27 0.91 -10.74
CA ASP A 91 3.97 -0.32 -11.09
C ASP A 91 5.43 -0.21 -10.65
N VAL A 92 6.20 -1.28 -10.82
CA VAL A 92 7.60 -1.32 -10.37
C VAL A 92 8.45 -0.26 -11.07
N ARG A 93 8.26 -0.08 -12.37
CA ARG A 93 9.03 0.90 -13.16
C ARG A 93 8.73 2.33 -12.74
N ARG A 94 7.45 2.65 -12.62
CA ARG A 94 7.01 3.99 -12.21
C ARG A 94 7.44 4.29 -10.78
N PHE A 95 7.39 3.30 -9.91
CA PHE A 95 7.87 3.46 -8.53
C PHE A 95 9.37 3.74 -8.49
N ALA A 96 10.17 3.02 -9.28
CA ALA A 96 11.61 3.24 -9.35
C ALA A 96 11.94 4.66 -9.83
N GLU A 97 11.24 5.15 -10.86
CA GLU A 97 11.40 6.51 -11.37
C GLU A 97 11.02 7.55 -10.33
N PHE A 98 9.91 7.34 -9.64
CA PHE A 98 9.44 8.21 -8.55
C PHE A 98 10.48 8.29 -7.42
N TYR A 99 10.95 7.14 -6.95
CA TYR A 99 11.93 7.09 -5.86
C TYR A 99 13.24 7.77 -6.24
N LYS A 100 13.72 7.58 -7.46
CA LYS A 100 14.92 8.25 -7.95
C LYS A 100 14.76 9.76 -8.03
N SER A 101 13.55 10.24 -8.30
CA SER A 101 13.27 11.69 -8.39
C SER A 101 13.28 12.40 -7.04
N LEU A 102 13.16 11.66 -5.94
CA LEU A 102 13.12 12.24 -4.60
C LEU A 102 14.50 12.63 -4.12
N ASP A 103 14.58 13.76 -3.42
CA ASP A 103 15.80 14.20 -2.77
C ASP A 103 15.97 13.55 -1.41
N GLU A 104 17.22 13.39 -0.97
CA GLU A 104 17.53 12.96 0.39
C GLU A 104 17.28 14.12 1.35
N VAL A 105 16.29 13.99 2.21
CA VAL A 105 15.87 15.06 3.15
C VAL A 105 15.90 14.63 4.61
N ILE A 106 16.16 13.34 4.88
CA ILE A 106 16.21 12.78 6.24
C ILE A 106 17.65 12.34 6.53
N PRO A 107 18.34 12.97 7.51
CA PRO A 107 19.68 12.54 7.91
C PRO A 107 19.70 11.12 8.50
N ASP A 108 20.86 10.46 8.47
CA ASP A 108 21.02 9.07 8.93
C ASP A 108 20.58 8.86 10.38
N ASP A 109 20.90 9.78 11.27
CA ASP A 109 20.50 9.71 12.68
C ASP A 109 18.99 9.80 12.87
N GLU A 110 18.31 10.62 12.06
CA GLU A 110 16.86 10.72 12.07
C GLU A 110 16.19 9.50 11.46
N VAL A 111 16.79 8.86 10.45
CA VAL A 111 16.31 7.57 9.93
C VAL A 111 16.31 6.52 11.06
N LYS A 112 17.36 6.45 11.84
CA LYS A 112 17.46 5.56 12.99
C LYS A 112 16.40 5.87 14.04
N TYR A 113 16.14 7.14 14.29
CA TYR A 113 15.10 7.60 15.20
C TYR A 113 13.71 7.14 14.73
N ILE A 114 13.40 7.35 13.46
CA ILE A 114 12.11 6.92 12.86
C ILE A 114 11.93 5.40 13.03
N ILE A 115 12.97 4.63 12.73
CA ILE A 115 12.94 3.17 12.93
C ILE A 115 12.64 2.82 14.38
N SER A 116 13.27 3.49 15.33
CA SER A 116 13.05 3.24 16.76
C SER A 116 11.61 3.53 17.19
N VAL A 117 10.99 4.57 16.64
CA VAL A 117 9.59 4.92 16.92
C VAL A 117 8.63 3.87 16.35
N LEU A 118 8.90 3.38 15.15
CA LEU A 118 8.00 2.45 14.45
C LEU A 118 8.20 0.99 14.88
N LYS A 119 9.36 0.64 15.42
CA LYS A 119 9.69 -0.74 15.80
C LYS A 119 8.65 -1.40 16.72
N PRO A 120 8.08 -0.73 17.75
CA PRO A 120 7.06 -1.34 18.60
C PRO A 120 5.77 -1.73 17.86
N PHE A 121 5.51 -1.15 16.70
CA PHE A 121 4.32 -1.43 15.89
C PHE A 121 4.53 -2.53 14.86
N VAL A 122 5.76 -3.06 14.74
CA VAL A 122 6.05 -4.18 13.85
C VAL A 122 5.58 -5.46 14.53
N ALA A 123 4.79 -6.28 13.79
CA ALA A 123 4.33 -7.56 14.30
C ALA A 123 5.52 -8.47 14.63
N SER A 124 5.46 -9.17 15.77
CA SER A 124 6.46 -10.15 16.13
C SER A 124 6.45 -11.30 15.12
N LYS A 125 7.58 -12.03 15.02
CA LYS A 125 7.67 -13.22 14.18
C LYS A 125 6.56 -14.23 14.52
N GLU A 126 6.30 -14.42 15.81
CA GLU A 126 5.26 -15.32 16.31
C GLU A 126 3.86 -14.87 15.85
N GLU A 127 3.56 -13.59 15.94
CA GLU A 127 2.28 -13.02 15.49
C GLU A 127 2.12 -13.19 13.97
N LEU A 128 3.19 -12.99 13.19
CA LEU A 128 3.18 -13.19 11.74
C LEU A 128 2.93 -14.66 11.40
N GLU A 129 3.54 -15.60 12.11
CA GLU A 129 3.33 -17.02 11.91
C GLU A 129 1.89 -17.42 12.22
N LYS A 130 1.31 -16.91 13.31
CA LYS A 130 -0.10 -17.13 13.65
C LYS A 130 -1.04 -16.60 12.57
N HIS A 131 -0.75 -15.42 12.04
CA HIS A 131 -1.55 -14.82 10.98
C HIS A 131 -1.47 -15.66 9.69
N ALA A 132 -0.28 -16.10 9.30
CA ALA A 132 -0.08 -16.97 8.15
C ALA A 132 -0.82 -18.30 8.30
N GLU A 133 -0.80 -18.90 9.48
CA GLU A 133 -1.52 -20.13 9.80
C GLU A 133 -3.04 -19.96 9.69
N LYS A 134 -3.58 -18.86 10.24
CA LYS A 134 -5.00 -18.51 10.09
C LYS A 134 -5.42 -18.40 8.64
N THR A 135 -4.61 -17.76 7.83
CA THR A 135 -4.88 -17.58 6.39
C THR A 135 -4.88 -18.92 5.67
N ARG A 136 -3.92 -19.81 5.96
CA ARG A 136 -3.88 -21.17 5.40
C ARG A 136 -5.12 -21.97 5.79
N ASN A 137 -5.52 -21.91 7.05
CA ASN A 137 -6.70 -22.64 7.53
C ASN A 137 -7.99 -22.16 6.87
N ARG A 138 -8.12 -20.87 6.57
CA ARG A 138 -9.25 -20.32 5.81
C ARG A 138 -9.28 -20.82 4.37
N THR A 139 -8.13 -20.94 3.76
CA THR A 139 -8.01 -21.41 2.37
C THR A 139 -8.34 -22.91 2.24
N LEU A 140 -8.04 -23.70 3.28
CA LEU A 140 -8.29 -25.14 3.29
C LEU A 140 -9.74 -25.53 3.65
N LYS A 141 -10.54 -24.61 4.13
CA LYS A 141 -11.95 -24.80 4.42
C LYS A 141 -12.82 -24.41 3.22
#